data_7e309837f536ee1cbed2161c5bb536e6
#
_entry.id   7e309837f536ee1cbed2161c5bb536e6
#
_cell.length_a   1.000
_cell.length_b   1.000
_cell.length_c   1.000
_cell.angle_alpha   90.00
_cell.angle_beta   90.00
_cell.angle_gamma   90.00
#
_symmetry.space_group_name_H-M   'P 1'
#
loop_
_entity.id
_entity.type
_entity.pdbx_description
1 polymer ?
#
loop_
_entity_poly.entity_id
_entity_poly.type
_entity_poly.pdbx_seq_one_letter_code
_entity_poly.pdbx_strand_id
1 'polypeptide(L)'
;MQEVQRRLDDLIFYKTGPMSFHDKEIPPSVLEEILKAATSCTWLGRWKLVIITDKNQRVKVVKAWQEDLRKIGRLKDVDWIERWKIAPLFIAFCQPEDFEPFQWVPGDYARIGEIHEIGSAVRSIELKALDYGIGLHGPIMGLLMPEVNRGMRTALGIPEDYELVHFGIMAIRRRR
;
A
#
# COMPACT_ATOMS: atom_id res chain seq x y z
N MET A 1 -13.98 28.94 -9.73
CA MET A 1 -13.19 28.15 -10.71
C MET A 1 -11.70 28.09 -10.39
N GLN A 2 -11.02 29.21 -10.15
CA GLN A 2 -9.56 29.20 -9.83
C GLN A 2 -9.22 28.43 -8.55
N GLU A 3 -10.03 28.49 -7.50
CA GLU A 3 -9.81 27.75 -6.25
C GLU A 3 -9.98 26.24 -6.42
N VAL A 4 -10.97 25.80 -7.22
CA VAL A 4 -11.17 24.38 -7.56
C VAL A 4 -10.02 23.87 -8.41
N GLN A 5 -9.54 24.65 -9.39
CA GLN A 5 -8.39 24.27 -10.22
C GLN A 5 -7.12 24.12 -9.39
N ARG A 6 -6.85 25.09 -8.49
CA ARG A 6 -5.69 25.03 -7.59
C ARG A 6 -5.73 23.79 -6.67
N ARG A 7 -6.92 23.45 -6.17
CA ARG A 7 -7.11 22.26 -5.34
C ARG A 7 -6.87 20.98 -6.13
N LEU A 8 -7.30 20.91 -7.40
CA LEU A 8 -7.03 19.78 -8.28
C LEU A 8 -5.54 19.67 -8.62
N ASP A 9 -4.87 20.77 -8.92
CA ASP A 9 -3.44 20.78 -9.20
C ASP A 9 -2.65 20.33 -7.95
N ASP A 10 -3.00 20.81 -6.77
CA ASP A 10 -2.41 20.38 -5.50
C ASP A 10 -2.60 18.86 -5.27
N LEU A 11 -3.75 18.29 -5.65
CA LEU A 11 -4.03 16.87 -5.51
C LEU A 11 -3.29 16.01 -6.55
N ILE A 12 -3.22 16.48 -7.80
CA ILE A 12 -2.60 15.72 -8.90
C ILE A 12 -1.09 15.69 -8.77
N PHE A 13 -0.47 16.83 -8.42
CA PHE A 13 0.99 16.97 -8.35
C PHE A 13 1.54 16.73 -6.94
N TYR A 14 0.68 16.40 -5.99
CA TYR A 14 1.09 16.19 -4.62
C TYR A 14 1.86 14.88 -4.45
N LYS A 15 3.11 14.99 -3.99
CA LYS A 15 3.89 13.82 -3.59
C LYS A 15 3.38 13.32 -2.24
N THR A 16 2.64 12.23 -2.26
CA THR A 16 1.94 11.68 -1.10
C THR A 16 2.84 11.02 -0.06
N GLY A 17 4.09 10.69 -0.42
CA GLY A 17 5.01 9.99 0.45
C GLY A 17 5.47 10.81 1.65
N PRO A 18 5.01 10.56 2.88
CA PRO A 18 5.54 11.24 4.05
C PRO A 18 6.94 10.72 4.35
N MET A 19 7.95 11.59 4.16
CA MET A 19 9.32 11.33 4.64
C MET A 19 9.40 11.43 6.18
N SER A 20 8.42 12.11 6.81
CA SER A 20 8.23 12.18 8.25
C SER A 20 6.74 12.12 8.59
N PHE A 21 6.41 11.33 9.61
CA PHE A 21 5.03 11.11 10.04
C PHE A 21 4.95 10.99 11.57
N HIS A 22 3.73 11.12 12.08
CA HIS A 22 3.41 10.88 13.49
C HIS A 22 3.02 9.42 13.67
N ASP A 23 3.30 8.89 14.86
CA ASP A 23 2.84 7.58 15.34
C ASP A 23 1.38 7.58 15.83
N LYS A 24 0.70 8.73 15.66
CA LYS A 24 -0.68 8.91 16.06
C LYS A 24 -1.61 7.98 15.26
N GLU A 25 -2.45 7.25 15.97
CA GLU A 25 -3.42 6.36 15.37
C GLU A 25 -4.42 7.09 14.48
N ILE A 26 -4.84 6.42 13.41
CA ILE A 26 -5.89 6.87 12.52
C ILE A 26 -7.23 6.40 13.10
N PRO A 27 -8.19 7.30 13.39
CA PRO A 27 -9.49 6.89 13.91
C PRO A 27 -10.16 5.87 12.99
N PRO A 28 -10.81 4.81 13.53
CA PRO A 28 -11.45 3.77 12.71
C PRO A 28 -12.48 4.31 11.71
N SER A 29 -13.27 5.31 12.09
CA SER A 29 -14.25 5.94 11.20
C SER A 29 -13.60 6.66 10.01
N VAL A 30 -12.46 7.32 10.24
CA VAL A 30 -11.69 7.98 9.18
C VAL A 30 -11.08 6.93 8.26
N LEU A 31 -10.52 5.86 8.83
CA LEU A 31 -9.96 4.75 8.05
C LEU A 31 -11.04 4.11 7.16
N GLU A 32 -12.23 3.85 7.70
CA GLU A 32 -13.35 3.29 6.94
C GLU A 32 -13.74 4.17 5.75
N GLU A 33 -13.83 5.49 5.95
CA GLU A 33 -14.15 6.41 4.84
C GLU A 33 -13.05 6.44 3.76
N ILE A 34 -11.78 6.38 4.17
CA ILE A 34 -10.66 6.33 3.24
C ILE A 34 -10.72 5.03 2.42
N LEU A 35 -10.98 3.90 3.08
CA LEU A 35 -11.02 2.59 2.43
C LEU A 35 -12.21 2.43 1.48
N LYS A 36 -13.35 3.07 1.76
CA LYS A 36 -14.51 3.12 0.84
C LYS A 36 -14.13 3.69 -0.53
N ALA A 37 -13.13 4.56 -0.60
CA ALA A 37 -12.67 5.10 -1.89
C ALA A 37 -12.07 4.02 -2.81
N ALA A 38 -11.52 2.94 -2.25
CA ALA A 38 -10.98 1.83 -3.04
C ALA A 38 -12.08 1.04 -3.77
N THR A 39 -13.26 0.92 -3.18
CA THR A 39 -14.35 0.08 -3.71
C THR A 39 -14.96 0.63 -4.99
N SER A 40 -14.78 1.92 -5.27
CA SER A 40 -15.27 2.55 -6.51
C SER A 40 -14.51 2.11 -7.76
N CYS A 41 -13.39 1.41 -7.60
CA CYS A 41 -12.50 1.03 -8.69
C CYS A 41 -12.52 -0.48 -8.99
N THR A 42 -13.45 -1.25 -8.40
CA THR A 42 -13.50 -2.70 -8.53
C THR A 42 -14.40 -3.13 -9.69
N TRP A 43 -13.80 -3.75 -10.69
CA TRP A 43 -14.52 -4.42 -11.78
C TRP A 43 -14.36 -5.95 -11.71
N LEU A 44 -13.13 -6.45 -11.63
CA LEU A 44 -12.84 -7.88 -11.46
C LEU A 44 -12.96 -8.31 -10.00
N GLY A 45 -12.49 -7.47 -9.07
CA GLY A 45 -12.78 -7.59 -7.64
C GLY A 45 -12.19 -8.81 -6.93
N ARG A 46 -11.14 -9.43 -7.50
CA ARG A 46 -10.49 -10.60 -6.89
C ARG A 46 -9.32 -10.26 -5.97
N TRP A 47 -8.84 -9.02 -6.03
CA TRP A 47 -7.80 -8.56 -5.14
C TRP A 47 -8.29 -8.45 -3.69
N LYS A 48 -7.39 -8.58 -2.76
CA LYS A 48 -7.65 -8.45 -1.33
C LYS A 48 -6.84 -7.31 -0.75
N LEU A 49 -7.39 -6.70 0.29
CA LEU A 49 -6.75 -5.67 1.08
C LEU A 49 -6.41 -6.22 2.46
N VAL A 50 -5.14 -6.15 2.82
CA VAL A 50 -4.65 -6.48 4.16
C VAL A 50 -4.31 -5.19 4.88
N ILE A 51 -4.89 -5.00 6.07
CA ILE A 51 -4.69 -3.81 6.92
C ILE A 51 -4.10 -4.27 8.24
N ILE A 52 -2.97 -3.68 8.64
CA ILE A 52 -2.30 -4.00 9.88
C ILE A 52 -2.22 -2.74 10.76
N THR A 53 -2.98 -2.75 11.82
CA THR A 53 -3.00 -1.73 12.88
C THR A 53 -2.22 -2.17 14.12
N ASP A 54 -2.09 -3.49 14.36
CA ASP A 54 -1.34 -4.02 15.49
C ASP A 54 0.15 -3.69 15.42
N LYS A 55 0.67 -3.07 16.47
CA LYS A 55 2.06 -2.62 16.55
C LYS A 55 3.06 -3.77 16.44
N ASN A 56 2.78 -4.90 17.10
CA ASN A 56 3.70 -6.03 17.11
C ASN A 56 3.77 -6.67 15.73
N GLN A 57 2.63 -6.76 15.04
CA GLN A 57 2.56 -7.24 13.68
C GLN A 57 3.32 -6.32 12.71
N ARG A 58 3.17 -5.00 12.82
CA ARG A 58 3.94 -4.04 12.01
C ARG A 58 5.45 -4.21 12.21
N VAL A 59 5.89 -4.37 13.47
CA VAL A 59 7.31 -4.63 13.78
C VAL A 59 7.80 -5.93 13.12
N LYS A 60 6.99 -6.99 13.13
CA LYS A 60 7.33 -8.26 12.45
C LYS A 60 7.50 -8.06 10.95
N VAL A 61 6.58 -7.32 10.29
CA VAL A 61 6.65 -7.01 8.86
C VAL A 61 7.94 -6.26 8.52
N VAL A 62 8.28 -5.22 9.30
CA VAL A 62 9.51 -4.44 9.07
C VAL A 62 10.75 -5.31 9.25
N LYS A 63 10.80 -6.16 10.28
CA LYS A 63 11.94 -7.07 10.50
C LYS A 63 12.11 -8.06 9.35
N ALA A 64 11.03 -8.70 8.90
CA ALA A 64 11.06 -9.63 7.78
C ALA A 64 11.62 -8.95 6.52
N TRP A 65 11.14 -7.75 6.23
CA TRP A 65 11.65 -6.99 5.10
C TRP A 65 13.12 -6.59 5.24
N GLN A 66 13.55 -6.15 6.44
CA GLN A 66 14.96 -5.85 6.70
C GLN A 66 15.86 -7.07 6.50
N GLU A 67 15.43 -8.26 6.92
CA GLU A 67 16.16 -9.52 6.72
C GLU A 67 16.33 -9.84 5.23
N ASP A 68 15.25 -9.72 4.45
CA ASP A 68 15.29 -9.95 3.02
C ASP A 68 16.19 -8.94 2.30
N LEU A 69 16.13 -7.66 2.68
CA LEU A 69 17.04 -6.64 2.15
C LEU A 69 18.52 -6.92 2.47
N ARG A 70 18.82 -7.46 3.65
CA ARG A 70 20.18 -7.87 4.01
C ARG A 70 20.66 -9.02 3.11
N LYS A 71 19.80 -10.01 2.85
CA LYS A 71 20.14 -11.15 1.97
C LYS A 71 20.53 -10.70 0.57
N ILE A 72 19.91 -9.64 0.05
CA ILE A 72 20.21 -9.09 -1.29
C ILE A 72 21.21 -7.93 -1.27
N GLY A 73 21.87 -7.67 -0.14
CA GLY A 73 22.92 -6.65 -0.02
C GLY A 73 22.44 -5.19 0.02
N ARG A 74 21.15 -4.93 0.21
CA ARG A 74 20.55 -3.59 0.24
C ARG A 74 20.63 -2.95 1.63
N LEU A 75 21.82 -2.89 2.22
CA LEU A 75 22.03 -2.46 3.61
C LEU A 75 21.56 -1.01 3.91
N LYS A 76 21.73 -0.09 2.95
CA LYS A 76 21.27 1.30 3.11
C LYS A 76 19.76 1.41 3.28
N ASP A 77 19.00 0.50 2.68
CA ASP A 77 17.55 0.51 2.76
C ASP A 77 17.06 -0.06 4.09
N VAL A 78 17.84 -0.90 4.75
CA VAL A 78 17.52 -1.47 6.08
C VAL A 78 17.34 -0.36 7.12
N ASP A 79 18.25 0.60 7.18
CA ASP A 79 18.18 1.72 8.13
C ASP A 79 17.02 2.67 7.80
N TRP A 80 16.77 2.86 6.50
CA TRP A 80 15.66 3.70 6.06
C TRP A 80 14.30 3.12 6.48
N ILE A 81 14.13 1.80 6.38
CA ILE A 81 12.89 1.10 6.73
C ILE A 81 12.66 1.04 8.25
N GLU A 82 13.71 1.10 9.07
CA GLU A 82 13.60 1.03 10.54
C GLU A 82 12.55 2.00 11.09
N ARG A 83 12.49 3.22 10.55
CA ARG A 83 11.52 4.26 10.94
C ARG A 83 10.06 3.88 10.70
N TRP A 84 9.78 2.87 9.89
CA TRP A 84 8.41 2.45 9.59
C TRP A 84 7.75 1.70 10.73
N LYS A 85 8.52 1.21 11.68
CA LYS A 85 8.00 0.57 12.90
C LYS A 85 7.06 1.48 13.70
N ILE A 86 7.20 2.80 13.56
CA ILE A 86 6.36 3.78 14.26
C ILE A 86 5.12 4.19 13.44
N ALA A 87 5.02 3.82 12.18
CA ALA A 87 3.84 4.14 11.39
C ALA A 87 2.59 3.49 11.98
N PRO A 88 1.46 4.20 12.08
CA PRO A 88 0.28 3.68 12.77
C PRO A 88 -0.42 2.56 12.01
N LEU A 89 -0.25 2.49 10.70
CA LEU A 89 -0.99 1.56 9.84
C LEU A 89 -0.17 1.13 8.64
N PHE A 90 -0.22 -0.17 8.33
CA PHE A 90 0.23 -0.75 7.06
C PHE A 90 -0.96 -1.20 6.23
N ILE A 91 -0.83 -1.02 4.93
CA ILE A 91 -1.82 -1.43 3.94
C ILE A 91 -1.13 -2.22 2.83
N ALA A 92 -1.68 -3.38 2.48
CA ALA A 92 -1.16 -4.20 1.42
C ALA A 92 -2.28 -4.65 0.48
N PHE A 93 -2.02 -4.58 -0.81
CA PHE A 93 -2.92 -5.08 -1.84
C PHE A 93 -2.31 -6.34 -2.44
N CYS A 94 -3.08 -7.39 -2.50
CA CYS A 94 -2.67 -8.65 -3.07
C CYS A 94 -3.72 -9.19 -4.04
N GLN A 95 -3.26 -9.96 -5.01
CA GLN A 95 -4.10 -10.61 -6.01
C GLN A 95 -3.79 -12.11 -6.08
N PRO A 96 -4.67 -12.96 -6.60
CA PRO A 96 -4.35 -14.36 -6.84
C PRO A 96 -3.08 -14.51 -7.69
N GLU A 97 -2.26 -15.53 -7.44
CA GLU A 97 -1.13 -15.87 -8.31
C GLU A 97 -1.61 -16.48 -9.63
N ASP A 98 -2.63 -17.33 -9.54
CA ASP A 98 -3.23 -17.98 -10.70
C ASP A 98 -4.52 -17.29 -11.11
N PHE A 99 -4.58 -16.88 -12.36
CA PHE A 99 -5.74 -16.27 -12.94
C PHE A 99 -6.40 -17.20 -13.95
N GLU A 100 -7.57 -17.71 -13.56
CA GLU A 100 -8.47 -18.36 -14.50
C GLU A 100 -8.97 -17.33 -15.53
N PRO A 101 -9.11 -17.74 -16.80
CA PRO A 101 -9.73 -16.87 -17.79
C PRO A 101 -11.12 -16.40 -17.32
N PHE A 102 -11.37 -15.11 -17.47
CA PHE A 102 -12.65 -14.53 -17.10
C PHE A 102 -13.47 -14.23 -18.33
N GLN A 103 -14.56 -14.96 -18.52
CA GLN A 103 -15.40 -14.89 -19.72
C GLN A 103 -14.54 -15.09 -21.01
N TRP A 104 -14.35 -14.04 -21.79
CA TRP A 104 -13.54 -14.02 -23.00
C TRP A 104 -12.14 -13.43 -22.78
N VAL A 105 -11.78 -13.06 -21.55
CA VAL A 105 -10.48 -12.46 -21.22
C VAL A 105 -9.50 -13.57 -20.79
N PRO A 106 -8.39 -13.79 -21.53
CA PRO A 106 -7.34 -14.71 -21.10
C PRO A 106 -6.78 -14.36 -19.71
N GLY A 107 -6.31 -15.36 -18.96
CA GLY A 107 -5.84 -15.19 -17.59
C GLY A 107 -4.77 -14.11 -17.42
N ASP A 108 -3.79 -14.03 -18.32
CA ASP A 108 -2.74 -13.01 -18.27
C ASP A 108 -3.29 -11.57 -18.38
N TYR A 109 -4.30 -11.36 -19.21
CA TYR A 109 -4.98 -10.06 -19.33
C TYR A 109 -5.85 -9.76 -18.12
N ALA A 110 -6.47 -10.78 -17.52
CA ALA A 110 -7.21 -10.63 -16.28
C ALA A 110 -6.28 -10.20 -15.14
N ARG A 111 -5.07 -10.78 -15.06
CA ARG A 111 -4.03 -10.39 -14.09
C ARG A 111 -3.59 -8.93 -14.28
N ILE A 112 -3.37 -8.50 -15.51
CA ILE A 112 -3.05 -7.10 -15.83
C ILE A 112 -4.20 -6.17 -15.40
N GLY A 113 -5.45 -6.58 -15.67
CA GLY A 113 -6.64 -5.84 -15.26
C GLY A 113 -6.70 -5.63 -13.75
N GLU A 114 -6.44 -6.67 -12.94
CA GLU A 114 -6.38 -6.57 -11.47
C GLU A 114 -5.29 -5.59 -11.00
N ILE A 115 -4.10 -5.63 -11.60
CA ILE A 115 -3.02 -4.68 -11.28
C ILE A 115 -3.47 -3.23 -11.54
N HIS A 116 -4.16 -2.99 -12.64
CA HIS A 116 -4.73 -1.67 -12.97
C HIS A 116 -5.80 -1.23 -11.97
N GLU A 117 -6.68 -2.14 -11.54
CA GLU A 117 -7.67 -1.87 -10.50
C GLU A 117 -7.01 -1.53 -9.17
N ILE A 118 -6.01 -2.32 -8.76
CA ILE A 118 -5.23 -2.06 -7.54
C ILE A 118 -4.56 -0.68 -7.61
N GLY A 119 -3.93 -0.34 -8.73
CA GLY A 119 -3.34 0.99 -8.93
C GLY A 119 -4.36 2.13 -8.78
N SER A 120 -5.54 1.96 -9.35
CA SER A 120 -6.66 2.90 -9.23
C SER A 120 -7.18 2.99 -7.79
N ALA A 121 -7.32 1.86 -7.10
CA ALA A 121 -7.74 1.80 -5.71
C ALA A 121 -6.73 2.48 -4.77
N VAL A 122 -5.43 2.22 -4.96
CA VAL A 122 -4.34 2.88 -4.23
C VAL A 122 -4.43 4.39 -4.41
N ARG A 123 -4.59 4.86 -5.65
CA ARG A 123 -4.68 6.30 -5.92
C ARG A 123 -5.93 6.93 -5.33
N SER A 124 -7.06 6.25 -5.35
CA SER A 124 -8.30 6.72 -4.73
C SER A 124 -8.16 6.85 -3.21
N ILE A 125 -7.52 5.85 -2.56
CA ILE A 125 -7.18 5.90 -1.13
C ILE A 125 -6.25 7.08 -0.84
N GLU A 126 -5.20 7.28 -1.63
CA GLU A 126 -4.26 8.39 -1.46
C GLU A 126 -4.97 9.74 -1.49
N LEU A 127 -5.81 9.97 -2.51
CA LEU A 127 -6.55 11.22 -2.67
C LEU A 127 -7.52 11.44 -1.52
N LYS A 128 -8.25 10.39 -1.11
CA LYS A 128 -9.19 10.49 0.00
C LYS A 128 -8.49 10.74 1.34
N ALA A 129 -7.35 10.11 1.57
CA ALA A 129 -6.57 10.29 2.79
C ALA A 129 -6.08 11.74 2.99
N LEU A 130 -5.85 12.48 1.89
CA LEU A 130 -5.44 13.89 1.96
C LEU A 130 -6.50 14.80 2.61
N ASP A 131 -7.79 14.47 2.51
CA ASP A 131 -8.87 15.21 3.18
C ASP A 131 -8.67 15.24 4.69
N TYR A 132 -7.98 14.23 5.23
CA TYR A 132 -7.70 14.06 6.67
C TYR A 132 -6.25 14.40 7.05
N GLY A 133 -5.47 14.95 6.14
CA GLY A 133 -4.03 15.20 6.37
C GLY A 133 -3.19 13.92 6.53
N ILE A 134 -3.71 12.79 6.04
CA ILE A 134 -3.05 11.49 6.04
C ILE A 134 -2.35 11.29 4.71
N GLY A 135 -1.12 10.79 4.75
CA GLY A 135 -0.38 10.39 3.55
C GLY A 135 -0.27 8.88 3.45
N LEU A 136 -0.26 8.37 2.23
CA LEU A 136 0.11 7.00 1.91
C LEU A 136 1.49 7.01 1.26
N HIS A 137 2.41 6.22 1.79
CA HIS A 137 3.73 6.03 1.20
C HIS A 137 3.91 4.56 0.82
N GLY A 138 4.01 4.30 -0.46
CA GLY A 138 4.22 2.96 -1.01
C GLY A 138 5.66 2.79 -1.50
N PRO A 139 6.46 1.91 -0.91
CA PRO A 139 7.80 1.58 -1.42
C PRO A 139 7.69 0.59 -2.57
N ILE A 140 7.68 1.10 -3.76
CA ILE A 140 7.64 0.28 -4.99
C ILE A 140 8.86 -0.65 -5.08
N MET A 141 10.02 -0.24 -4.55
CA MET A 141 11.27 -0.99 -4.76
C MET A 141 11.30 -2.38 -4.11
N GLY A 142 10.64 -2.58 -2.97
CA GLY A 142 10.57 -3.89 -2.30
C GLY A 142 9.70 -4.90 -3.03
N LEU A 143 8.76 -4.43 -3.85
CA LEU A 143 7.78 -5.28 -4.54
C LEU A 143 8.31 -5.84 -5.88
N LEU A 144 9.36 -5.21 -6.43
CA LEU A 144 9.96 -5.64 -7.69
C LEU A 144 10.93 -6.83 -7.54
N MET A 145 11.24 -7.23 -6.31
CA MET A 145 12.17 -8.31 -6.01
C MET A 145 11.43 -9.50 -5.39
N PRO A 146 11.29 -10.63 -6.08
CA PRO A 146 10.53 -11.79 -5.58
C PRO A 146 10.99 -12.29 -4.22
N GLU A 147 12.30 -12.22 -3.94
CA GLU A 147 12.89 -12.65 -2.67
C GLU A 147 12.43 -11.77 -1.49
N VAL A 148 12.36 -10.45 -1.71
CA VAL A 148 11.89 -9.47 -0.71
C VAL A 148 10.38 -9.59 -0.51
N ASN A 149 9.66 -9.96 -1.55
CA ASN A 149 8.22 -10.12 -1.51
C ASN A 149 7.80 -11.32 -0.64
N ARG A 150 8.55 -12.44 -0.67
CA ARG A 150 8.20 -13.68 0.05
C ARG A 150 8.17 -13.47 1.58
N GLY A 151 9.21 -12.88 2.16
CA GLY A 151 9.28 -12.63 3.59
C GLY A 151 8.17 -11.68 4.07
N MET A 152 7.92 -10.64 3.29
CA MET A 152 6.83 -9.70 3.56
C MET A 152 5.45 -10.37 3.47
N ARG A 153 5.18 -11.19 2.46
CA ARG A 153 3.91 -11.93 2.31
C ARG A 153 3.60 -12.74 3.56
N THR A 154 4.57 -13.54 4.02
CA THR A 154 4.42 -14.34 5.24
C THR A 154 4.17 -13.46 6.47
N ALA A 155 4.93 -12.39 6.64
CA ALA A 155 4.77 -11.48 7.78
C ALA A 155 3.45 -10.69 7.75
N LEU A 156 2.92 -10.40 6.55
CA LEU A 156 1.62 -9.77 6.35
C LEU A 156 0.45 -10.76 6.53
N GLY A 157 0.71 -12.07 6.57
CA GLY A 157 -0.33 -13.10 6.61
C GLY A 157 -1.09 -13.24 5.29
N ILE A 158 -0.44 -12.90 4.17
CA ILE A 158 -1.02 -13.07 2.83
C ILE A 158 -1.03 -14.58 2.51
N PRO A 159 -2.16 -15.15 2.03
CA PRO A 159 -2.25 -16.54 1.64
C PRO A 159 -1.20 -16.91 0.57
N GLU A 160 -0.81 -18.19 0.52
CA GLU A 160 0.22 -18.66 -0.42
C GLU A 160 -0.21 -18.55 -1.89
N ASP A 161 -1.51 -18.61 -2.15
CA ASP A 161 -2.13 -18.46 -3.47
C ASP A 161 -2.33 -17.00 -3.91
N TYR A 162 -1.81 -16.02 -3.12
CA TYR A 162 -1.88 -14.60 -3.43
C TYR A 162 -0.49 -13.97 -3.53
N GLU A 163 -0.25 -13.15 -4.52
CA GLU A 163 0.95 -12.32 -4.62
C GLU A 163 0.70 -10.91 -4.06
N LEU A 164 1.74 -10.32 -3.49
CA LEU A 164 1.72 -8.94 -3.02
C LEU A 164 1.96 -8.00 -4.21
N VAL A 165 0.99 -7.15 -4.53
CA VAL A 165 1.07 -6.19 -5.65
C VAL A 165 1.52 -4.82 -5.17
N HIS A 166 0.94 -4.34 -4.06
CA HIS A 166 1.30 -3.04 -3.52
C HIS A 166 1.35 -3.09 -1.99
N PHE A 167 2.32 -2.38 -1.42
CA PHE A 167 2.45 -2.22 0.02
C PHE A 167 2.69 -0.76 0.35
N GLY A 168 2.06 -0.26 1.41
CA GLY A 168 2.24 1.10 1.85
C GLY A 168 2.05 1.28 3.35
N ILE A 169 2.52 2.40 3.83
CA ILE A 169 2.25 2.90 5.18
C ILE A 169 1.32 4.10 5.10
N MET A 170 0.32 4.14 5.96
CA MET A 170 -0.54 5.31 6.12
C MET A 170 -0.24 5.97 7.45
N ALA A 171 -0.06 7.29 7.42
CA ALA A 171 0.26 8.05 8.61
C ALA A 171 -0.11 9.53 8.48
N ILE A 172 -0.37 10.17 9.62
CA ILE A 172 -0.56 11.61 9.69
C ILE A 172 0.77 12.30 9.40
N ARG A 173 0.75 13.23 8.45
CA ARG A 173 1.96 13.96 8.03
C ARG A 173 2.39 14.96 9.10
N ARG A 174 3.70 15.03 9.33
CA ARG A 174 4.27 16.19 10.02
C ARG A 174 4.28 17.36 9.05
N ARG A 175 3.61 18.45 9.38
CA ARG A 175 3.78 19.72 8.65
C ARG A 175 5.25 20.15 8.84
N ARG A 176 5.92 20.45 7.75
CA ARG A 176 7.22 21.10 7.81
C ARG A 176 7.06 22.53 8.26
#